data_7c0531004b2043a45ecb226f9e0bc879
#
_entry.id   7c0531004b2043a45ecb226f9e0bc879
#
_cell.length_a   1.000
_cell.length_b   1.000
_cell.length_c   1.000
_cell.angle_alpha   90.00
_cell.angle_beta   90.00
_cell.angle_gamma   90.00
#
_symmetry.space_group_name_H-M   'P 1'
#
loop_
_entity.id
_entity.type
_entity.pdbx_description
1 polymer ?
#
loop_
_entity_poly.entity_id
_entity_poly.type
_entity_poly.pdbx_seq_one_letter_code
_entity_poly.pdbx_strand_id
1 'polypeptide(L)'
;MMKLLIRAHDLGVKGETNILDRLNELGLAGVQLVAYKSLDDISYNPGSITKERAEIVSHTLNDKMIPLLGAYFNPVHPNEEKVQKGIQIFKEYLSLVSTFGAIAVGSETGSYQGEPWTYHPMNSSDEALNRVVEVFSELAEHAEKEGVYLAIEPAAQHVCSTVERLDETLKRINSNHVKVIVDLYNLLEDSNEDRIYEILKTALNLFDERILLFHIKDYKKVDGKIVQCGVGQGIFDFDLILDLIHEHNPNALLVLEGTVGEDLKPAVEFITSKLGKYSA
;
A
#
# COMPACT_ATOMS: atom_id res chain seq x y z
N MET A 1 -0.91 18.30 -8.71
CA MET A 1 -0.18 18.52 -7.44
C MET A 1 -0.28 17.27 -6.60
N MET A 2 0.85 16.82 -6.03
CA MET A 2 0.89 15.69 -5.10
C MET A 2 -0.09 15.87 -3.95
N LYS A 3 -0.72 14.79 -3.50
CA LYS A 3 -1.72 14.80 -2.42
C LYS A 3 -1.27 13.91 -1.28
N LEU A 4 -1.40 14.41 -0.04
CA LEU A 4 -1.09 13.65 1.16
C LEU A 4 -2.35 12.96 1.69
N LEU A 5 -2.25 11.66 1.88
CA LEU A 5 -3.25 10.76 2.43
C LEU A 5 -2.65 9.98 3.61
N ILE A 6 -3.44 9.13 4.23
CA ILE A 6 -3.01 8.27 5.33
C ILE A 6 -3.69 6.90 5.27
N ARG A 7 -3.06 5.89 5.84
CA ARG A 7 -3.71 4.61 6.11
C ARG A 7 -4.72 4.78 7.24
N ALA A 8 -6.01 4.49 6.99
CA ALA A 8 -7.13 4.85 7.87
C ALA A 8 -6.97 4.42 9.34
N HIS A 9 -6.47 3.20 9.56
CA HIS A 9 -6.30 2.67 10.93
C HIS A 9 -5.10 3.29 11.69
N ASP A 10 -4.24 4.06 11.04
CA ASP A 10 -3.16 4.82 11.68
C ASP A 10 -3.66 6.16 12.25
N LEU A 11 -4.87 6.58 11.91
CA LEU A 11 -5.53 7.77 12.51
C LEU A 11 -5.84 7.61 13.99
N GLY A 12 -5.81 6.38 14.54
CA GLY A 12 -6.14 6.09 15.93
C GLY A 12 -7.64 6.14 16.25
N VAL A 13 -8.49 6.16 15.21
CA VAL A 13 -9.96 6.16 15.32
C VAL A 13 -10.56 5.08 14.44
N LYS A 14 -11.81 4.71 14.70
CA LYS A 14 -12.59 3.77 13.90
C LYS A 14 -13.95 4.35 13.52
N GLY A 15 -14.53 3.79 12.47
CA GLY A 15 -15.78 4.24 11.88
C GLY A 15 -15.59 5.42 10.92
N GLU A 16 -16.35 5.43 9.84
CA GLU A 16 -16.19 6.38 8.73
C GLU A 16 -16.38 7.83 9.14
N THR A 17 -17.30 8.13 10.07
CA THR A 17 -17.51 9.49 10.56
C THR A 17 -16.29 10.01 11.33
N ASN A 18 -15.76 9.20 12.26
CA ASN A 18 -14.57 9.60 13.01
C ASN A 18 -13.33 9.72 12.12
N ILE A 19 -13.22 8.86 11.09
CA ILE A 19 -12.17 8.95 10.06
C ILE A 19 -12.29 10.27 9.32
N LEU A 20 -13.49 10.65 8.85
CA LEU A 20 -13.74 11.91 8.16
C LEU A 20 -13.35 13.11 9.02
N ASP A 21 -13.80 13.15 10.28
CA ASP A 21 -13.49 14.23 11.22
C ASP A 21 -11.98 14.38 11.41
N ARG A 22 -11.27 13.26 11.58
CA ARG A 22 -9.82 13.27 11.76
C ARG A 22 -9.06 13.69 10.50
N LEU A 23 -9.53 13.29 9.31
CA LEU A 23 -8.98 13.76 8.03
C LEU A 23 -9.13 15.27 7.86
N ASN A 24 -10.29 15.82 8.24
CA ASN A 24 -10.55 17.24 8.17
C ASN A 24 -9.67 18.02 9.15
N GLU A 25 -9.54 17.55 10.39
CA GLU A 25 -8.65 18.14 11.40
C GLU A 25 -7.19 18.21 10.92
N LEU A 26 -6.71 17.16 10.25
CA LEU A 26 -5.34 17.07 9.76
C LEU A 26 -5.12 17.66 8.37
N GLY A 27 -6.18 18.09 7.67
CA GLY A 27 -6.09 18.63 6.31
C GLY A 27 -5.67 17.59 5.26
N LEU A 28 -5.95 16.28 5.50
CA LEU A 28 -5.57 15.20 4.60
C LEU A 28 -6.57 15.03 3.45
N ALA A 29 -6.06 14.66 2.28
CA ALA A 29 -6.84 14.52 1.05
C ALA A 29 -7.68 13.24 1.00
N GLY A 30 -7.36 12.23 1.80
CA GLY A 30 -8.06 10.95 1.80
C GLY A 30 -7.35 9.84 2.56
N VAL A 31 -7.78 8.60 2.33
CA VAL A 31 -7.30 7.41 3.04
C VAL A 31 -7.01 6.24 2.11
N GLN A 32 -6.04 5.43 2.49
CA GLN A 32 -6.02 4.01 2.17
C GLN A 32 -6.86 3.27 3.22
N LEU A 33 -7.90 2.59 2.78
CA LEU A 33 -8.88 1.95 3.69
C LEU A 33 -8.64 0.44 3.80
N VAL A 34 -8.24 -0.01 4.97
CA VAL A 34 -8.27 -1.44 5.35
C VAL A 34 -9.52 -1.63 6.22
N ALA A 35 -10.64 -2.00 5.59
CA ALA A 35 -11.97 -1.92 6.21
C ALA A 35 -12.05 -2.69 7.54
N TYR A 36 -11.56 -3.94 7.59
CA TYR A 36 -11.59 -4.77 8.80
C TYR A 36 -10.70 -4.26 9.96
N LYS A 37 -9.79 -3.30 9.69
CA LYS A 37 -9.00 -2.62 10.73
C LYS A 37 -9.60 -1.27 11.15
N SER A 38 -10.36 -0.64 10.24
CA SER A 38 -10.80 0.74 10.35
C SER A 38 -12.28 0.92 10.66
N LEU A 39 -13.12 -0.11 10.40
CA LEU A 39 -14.56 -0.10 10.63
C LEU A 39 -14.91 -1.15 11.68
N ASP A 40 -15.76 -0.80 12.66
CA ASP A 40 -16.02 -1.67 13.81
C ASP A 40 -16.89 -2.90 13.48
N ASP A 41 -17.70 -2.79 12.43
CA ASP A 41 -18.66 -3.80 11.99
C ASP A 41 -18.13 -4.72 10.89
N ILE A 42 -16.90 -4.52 10.44
CA ILE A 42 -16.27 -5.33 9.39
C ILE A 42 -15.18 -6.22 9.98
N SER A 43 -15.20 -7.49 9.62
CA SER A 43 -14.18 -8.48 10.02
C SER A 43 -13.43 -9.03 8.81
N TYR A 44 -12.27 -9.68 9.04
CA TYR A 44 -11.51 -10.37 7.99
C TYR A 44 -12.13 -11.75 7.70
N ASN A 45 -13.39 -11.74 7.20
CA ASN A 45 -14.12 -12.93 6.77
C ASN A 45 -14.87 -12.64 5.45
N PRO A 46 -15.00 -13.66 4.58
CA PRO A 46 -15.84 -13.55 3.40
C PRO A 46 -17.27 -13.11 3.76
N GLY A 47 -17.86 -12.25 2.92
CA GLY A 47 -19.21 -11.72 3.13
C GLY A 47 -19.34 -10.71 4.28
N SER A 48 -18.24 -10.33 4.92
CA SER A 48 -18.29 -9.36 6.04
C SER A 48 -18.64 -7.95 5.58
N ILE A 49 -18.37 -7.60 4.33
CA ILE A 49 -18.70 -6.30 3.76
C ILE A 49 -19.78 -6.45 2.70
N THR A 50 -20.85 -5.68 2.83
CA THR A 50 -21.95 -5.65 1.86
C THR A 50 -21.87 -4.41 0.98
N LYS A 51 -22.58 -4.44 -0.14
CA LYS A 51 -22.69 -3.30 -1.04
C LYS A 51 -23.28 -2.07 -0.32
N GLU A 52 -24.33 -2.26 0.44
CA GLU A 52 -24.99 -1.20 1.22
C GLU A 52 -24.02 -0.57 2.22
N ARG A 53 -23.16 -1.40 2.84
CA ARG A 53 -22.13 -0.89 3.78
C ARG A 53 -21.05 -0.09 3.06
N ALA A 54 -20.63 -0.54 1.88
CA ALA A 54 -19.70 0.20 1.04
C ALA A 54 -20.28 1.54 0.57
N GLU A 55 -21.58 1.60 0.22
CA GLU A 55 -22.30 2.83 -0.14
C GLU A 55 -22.33 3.83 1.03
N ILE A 56 -22.57 3.38 2.26
CA ILE A 56 -22.56 4.23 3.46
C ILE A 56 -21.16 4.85 3.65
N VAL A 57 -20.11 4.05 3.58
CA VAL A 57 -18.72 4.53 3.71
C VAL A 57 -18.38 5.55 2.63
N SER A 58 -18.70 5.22 1.38
CA SER A 58 -18.47 6.09 0.22
C SER A 58 -19.21 7.42 0.36
N HIS A 59 -20.48 7.38 0.79
CA HIS A 59 -21.29 8.58 1.01
C HIS A 59 -20.72 9.46 2.13
N THR A 60 -20.28 8.85 3.23
CA THR A 60 -19.69 9.58 4.35
C THR A 60 -18.35 10.22 3.98
N LEU A 61 -17.51 9.51 3.21
CA LEU A 61 -16.18 9.98 2.80
C LEU A 61 -16.19 10.65 1.41
N ASN A 62 -17.34 11.12 0.91
CA ASN A 62 -17.52 11.59 -0.48
C ASN A 62 -16.56 12.70 -0.93
N ASP A 63 -16.09 13.55 0.00
CA ASP A 63 -15.13 14.63 -0.28
C ASP A 63 -13.66 14.18 -0.15
N LYS A 64 -13.44 12.91 0.18
CA LYS A 64 -12.11 12.32 0.41
C LYS A 64 -11.79 11.25 -0.61
N MET A 65 -10.53 11.17 -0.99
CA MET A 65 -10.07 10.10 -1.89
C MET A 65 -9.91 8.78 -1.13
N ILE A 66 -10.30 7.68 -1.78
CA ILE A 66 -10.00 6.30 -1.34
C ILE A 66 -9.26 5.60 -2.49
N PRO A 67 -7.97 5.88 -2.73
CA PRO A 67 -7.28 5.28 -3.87
C PRO A 67 -7.11 3.77 -3.74
N LEU A 68 -7.06 3.26 -2.51
CA LEU A 68 -6.74 1.85 -2.24
C LEU A 68 -7.59 1.28 -1.11
N LEU A 69 -8.22 0.14 -1.40
CA LEU A 69 -8.77 -0.77 -0.39
C LEU A 69 -7.71 -1.84 -0.08
N GLY A 70 -7.31 -1.96 1.18
CA GLY A 70 -6.35 -2.98 1.59
C GLY A 70 -7.07 -4.30 1.92
N ALA A 71 -6.78 -5.34 1.14
CA ALA A 71 -7.22 -6.71 1.40
C ALA A 71 -5.99 -7.62 1.54
N TYR A 72 -5.16 -7.30 2.53
CA TYR A 72 -3.87 -7.96 2.74
C TYR A 72 -4.03 -9.42 3.12
N PHE A 73 -3.41 -10.30 2.34
CA PHE A 73 -3.30 -11.74 2.59
C PHE A 73 -1.95 -12.27 2.10
N ASN A 74 -1.58 -13.45 2.53
CA ASN A 74 -0.32 -14.09 2.14
C ASN A 74 -0.57 -15.14 1.04
N PRO A 75 -0.28 -14.85 -0.25
CA PRO A 75 -0.54 -15.76 -1.38
C PRO A 75 0.32 -17.04 -1.36
N VAL A 76 1.40 -17.05 -0.61
CA VAL A 76 2.31 -18.19 -0.45
C VAL A 76 2.28 -18.80 0.97
N HIS A 77 1.21 -18.54 1.73
CA HIS A 77 1.06 -19.08 3.07
C HIS A 77 1.08 -20.61 3.04
N PRO A 78 1.81 -21.29 3.98
CA PRO A 78 1.86 -22.77 4.02
C PRO A 78 0.49 -23.44 4.22
N ASN A 79 -0.48 -22.74 4.81
CA ASN A 79 -1.86 -23.22 4.92
C ASN A 79 -2.68 -22.68 3.75
N GLU A 80 -3.03 -23.59 2.82
CA GLU A 80 -3.81 -23.28 1.61
C GLU A 80 -5.21 -22.74 1.92
N GLU A 81 -5.86 -23.13 3.03
CA GLU A 81 -7.17 -22.59 3.40
C GLU A 81 -7.11 -21.08 3.67
N LYS A 82 -5.99 -20.60 4.25
CA LYS A 82 -5.76 -19.16 4.45
C LYS A 82 -5.55 -18.43 3.13
N VAL A 83 -4.86 -19.06 2.17
CA VAL A 83 -4.68 -18.50 0.82
C VAL A 83 -6.03 -18.37 0.12
N GLN A 84 -6.83 -19.43 0.09
CA GLN A 84 -8.15 -19.43 -0.55
C GLN A 84 -9.11 -18.43 0.10
N LYS A 85 -9.10 -18.33 1.43
CA LYS A 85 -9.86 -17.30 2.16
C LYS A 85 -9.43 -15.88 1.74
N GLY A 86 -8.12 -15.66 1.62
CA GLY A 86 -7.57 -14.36 1.19
C GLY A 86 -7.99 -14.00 -0.23
N ILE A 87 -7.89 -14.95 -1.17
CA ILE A 87 -8.34 -14.79 -2.56
C ILE A 87 -9.83 -14.43 -2.61
N GLN A 88 -10.67 -15.14 -1.85
CA GLN A 88 -12.10 -14.87 -1.81
C GLN A 88 -12.39 -13.45 -1.32
N ILE A 89 -11.81 -13.03 -0.18
CA ILE A 89 -11.97 -11.69 0.36
C ILE A 89 -11.49 -10.64 -0.65
N PHE A 90 -10.33 -10.86 -1.28
CA PHE A 90 -9.78 -9.93 -2.26
C PHE A 90 -10.72 -9.73 -3.45
N LYS A 91 -11.33 -10.81 -3.98
CA LYS A 91 -12.32 -10.75 -5.05
C LYS A 91 -13.58 -10.00 -4.63
N GLU A 92 -14.08 -10.24 -3.42
CA GLU A 92 -15.22 -9.48 -2.87
C GLU A 92 -14.92 -7.98 -2.82
N TYR A 93 -13.70 -7.60 -2.40
CA TYR A 93 -13.28 -6.20 -2.39
C TYR A 93 -13.14 -5.64 -3.82
N LEU A 94 -12.61 -6.41 -4.78
CA LEU A 94 -12.55 -5.98 -6.19
C LEU A 94 -13.94 -5.65 -6.74
N SER A 95 -14.95 -6.47 -6.45
CA SER A 95 -16.34 -6.23 -6.86
C SER A 95 -17.00 -5.01 -6.18
N LEU A 96 -16.39 -4.49 -5.10
CA LEU A 96 -16.89 -3.32 -4.35
C LEU A 96 -16.08 -2.03 -4.60
N VAL A 97 -14.98 -2.09 -5.35
CA VAL A 97 -14.09 -0.93 -5.60
C VAL A 97 -14.90 0.28 -6.07
N SER A 98 -15.72 0.12 -7.11
CA SER A 98 -16.52 1.20 -7.67
C SER A 98 -17.57 1.74 -6.68
N THR A 99 -18.13 0.87 -5.83
CA THR A 99 -19.11 1.25 -4.81
C THR A 99 -18.47 2.12 -3.72
N PHE A 100 -17.22 1.81 -3.32
CA PHE A 100 -16.45 2.66 -2.41
C PHE A 100 -15.97 3.98 -3.03
N GLY A 101 -16.05 4.13 -4.35
CA GLY A 101 -15.35 5.21 -5.05
C GLY A 101 -13.83 5.07 -5.01
N ALA A 102 -13.33 3.84 -4.83
CA ALA A 102 -11.91 3.52 -4.81
C ALA A 102 -11.36 3.27 -6.23
N ILE A 103 -10.04 3.11 -6.34
CA ILE A 103 -9.36 2.83 -7.62
C ILE A 103 -8.93 1.38 -7.69
N ALA A 104 -8.38 0.83 -6.61
CA ALA A 104 -7.78 -0.50 -6.58
C ALA A 104 -7.98 -1.22 -5.26
N VAL A 105 -7.78 -2.54 -5.28
CA VAL A 105 -7.55 -3.37 -4.09
C VAL A 105 -6.07 -3.74 -4.02
N GLY A 106 -5.43 -3.63 -2.85
CA GLY A 106 -4.00 -3.88 -2.70
C GLY A 106 -3.65 -4.96 -1.71
N SER A 107 -2.53 -5.66 -2.00
CA SER A 107 -1.85 -6.57 -1.10
C SER A 107 -0.36 -6.66 -1.42
N GLU A 108 0.39 -7.28 -0.52
CA GLU A 108 1.79 -7.66 -0.67
C GLU A 108 1.91 -9.10 -1.21
N THR A 109 3.15 -9.51 -1.53
CA THR A 109 3.41 -10.84 -2.13
C THR A 109 3.66 -11.95 -1.12
N GLY A 110 3.64 -11.62 0.17
CA GLY A 110 3.69 -12.59 1.27
C GLY A 110 5.00 -13.36 1.42
N SER A 111 5.00 -14.29 2.37
CA SER A 111 6.17 -15.09 2.72
C SER A 111 5.80 -16.52 3.08
N TYR A 112 6.65 -17.47 2.71
CA TYR A 112 6.56 -18.90 3.15
C TYR A 112 6.73 -19.07 4.66
N GLN A 113 7.23 -18.05 5.39
CA GLN A 113 7.25 -18.09 6.86
C GLN A 113 5.84 -18.22 7.46
N GLY A 114 4.82 -17.77 6.71
CA GLY A 114 3.44 -17.73 7.19
C GLY A 114 3.18 -16.44 7.96
N GLU A 115 3.10 -16.50 9.27
CA GLU A 115 2.88 -15.32 10.12
C GLU A 115 3.89 -15.30 11.29
N PRO A 116 4.55 -14.15 11.56
CA PRO A 116 4.54 -12.91 10.76
C PRO A 116 5.20 -13.08 9.39
N TRP A 117 4.90 -12.21 8.44
CA TRP A 117 5.43 -12.25 7.07
C TRP A 117 6.90 -11.78 7.04
N THR A 118 7.77 -12.54 7.67
CA THR A 118 9.21 -12.28 7.69
C THR A 118 9.93 -13.13 6.66
N TYR A 119 11.22 -12.90 6.50
CA TYR A 119 12.04 -13.63 5.55
C TYR A 119 11.93 -15.16 5.72
N HIS A 120 11.84 -15.86 4.60
CA HIS A 120 11.98 -17.31 4.50
C HIS A 120 12.83 -17.65 3.26
N PRO A 121 13.77 -18.63 3.32
CA PRO A 121 14.63 -18.96 2.17
C PRO A 121 13.87 -19.30 0.89
N MET A 122 12.70 -19.91 1.00
CA MET A 122 11.84 -20.23 -0.16
C MET A 122 11.31 -18.98 -0.88
N ASN A 123 11.28 -17.80 -0.25
CA ASN A 123 10.77 -16.59 -0.90
C ASN A 123 11.54 -16.21 -2.17
N SER A 124 12.83 -16.55 -2.25
CA SER A 124 13.67 -16.30 -3.43
C SER A 124 13.55 -17.36 -4.53
N SER A 125 12.81 -18.45 -4.32
CA SER A 125 12.67 -19.53 -5.30
C SER A 125 11.78 -19.17 -6.48
N ASP A 126 11.97 -19.88 -7.59
CA ASP A 126 11.07 -19.78 -8.76
C ASP A 126 9.68 -20.36 -8.45
N GLU A 127 9.59 -21.34 -7.56
CA GLU A 127 8.32 -21.92 -7.09
C GLU A 127 7.48 -20.85 -6.39
N ALA A 128 8.09 -20.07 -5.49
CA ALA A 128 7.40 -18.95 -4.82
C ALA A 128 6.91 -17.90 -5.81
N LEU A 129 7.76 -17.52 -6.77
CA LEU A 129 7.39 -16.56 -7.80
C LEU A 129 6.26 -17.09 -8.69
N ASN A 130 6.32 -18.37 -9.09
CA ASN A 130 5.27 -19.03 -9.86
C ASN A 130 3.93 -18.97 -9.12
N ARG A 131 3.93 -19.22 -7.81
CA ARG A 131 2.72 -19.17 -6.99
C ARG A 131 2.15 -17.77 -6.88
N VAL A 132 3.00 -16.75 -6.67
CA VAL A 132 2.58 -15.34 -6.68
C VAL A 132 1.96 -14.97 -8.03
N VAL A 133 2.62 -15.31 -9.14
CA VAL A 133 2.09 -15.05 -10.49
C VAL A 133 0.75 -15.74 -10.71
N GLU A 134 0.60 -17.01 -10.32
CA GLU A 134 -0.66 -17.76 -10.43
C GLU A 134 -1.81 -17.03 -9.70
N VAL A 135 -1.60 -16.73 -8.41
CA VAL A 135 -2.64 -16.11 -7.58
C VAL A 135 -2.99 -14.70 -8.08
N PHE A 136 -2.00 -13.87 -8.38
CA PHE A 136 -2.28 -12.51 -8.86
C PHE A 136 -2.79 -12.47 -10.30
N SER A 137 -2.52 -13.48 -11.13
CA SER A 137 -3.17 -13.61 -12.46
C SER A 137 -4.68 -13.87 -12.31
N GLU A 138 -5.06 -14.79 -11.41
CA GLU A 138 -6.47 -15.06 -11.09
C GLU A 138 -7.20 -13.79 -10.58
N LEU A 139 -6.55 -13.02 -9.72
CA LEU A 139 -7.09 -11.76 -9.19
C LEU A 139 -7.14 -10.67 -10.27
N ALA A 140 -6.14 -10.61 -11.16
CA ALA A 140 -6.11 -9.66 -12.27
C ALA A 140 -7.23 -9.93 -13.29
N GLU A 141 -7.52 -11.19 -13.61
CA GLU A 141 -8.67 -11.57 -14.43
C GLU A 141 -10.00 -11.12 -13.80
N HIS A 142 -10.11 -11.20 -12.48
CA HIS A 142 -11.30 -10.72 -11.77
C HIS A 142 -11.38 -9.19 -11.82
N ALA A 143 -10.28 -8.48 -11.56
CA ALA A 143 -10.20 -7.02 -11.65
C ALA A 143 -10.57 -6.51 -13.05
N GLU A 144 -10.11 -7.20 -14.11
CA GLU A 144 -10.44 -6.89 -15.50
C GLU A 144 -11.94 -7.03 -15.78
N LYS A 145 -12.58 -8.11 -15.29
CA LYS A 145 -14.03 -8.31 -15.43
C LYS A 145 -14.85 -7.21 -14.74
N GLU A 146 -14.41 -6.75 -13.59
CA GLU A 146 -15.04 -5.66 -12.83
C GLU A 146 -14.68 -4.26 -13.38
N GLY A 147 -13.72 -4.15 -14.30
CA GLY A 147 -13.24 -2.88 -14.85
C GLY A 147 -12.49 -2.02 -13.83
N VAL A 148 -11.83 -2.63 -12.84
CA VAL A 148 -11.09 -2.00 -11.75
C VAL A 148 -9.63 -2.45 -11.73
N TYR A 149 -8.85 -2.02 -10.74
CA TYR A 149 -7.44 -2.40 -10.61
C TYR A 149 -7.19 -3.19 -9.33
N LEU A 150 -6.15 -4.01 -9.36
CA LEU A 150 -5.45 -4.45 -8.17
C LEU A 150 -4.08 -3.76 -8.08
N ALA A 151 -3.48 -3.70 -6.89
CA ALA A 151 -2.15 -3.12 -6.69
C ALA A 151 -1.28 -4.08 -5.87
N ILE A 152 -0.02 -4.23 -6.28
CA ILE A 152 0.95 -5.12 -5.63
C ILE A 152 2.06 -4.28 -5.03
N GLU A 153 2.41 -4.57 -3.78
CA GLU A 153 3.50 -3.94 -3.05
C GLU A 153 4.67 -4.91 -2.88
N PRO A 154 5.89 -4.56 -3.35
CA PRO A 154 7.10 -5.32 -3.06
C PRO A 154 7.62 -5.02 -1.65
N ALA A 155 8.21 -6.02 -1.01
CA ALA A 155 8.86 -5.86 0.29
C ALA A 155 10.04 -6.82 0.43
N ALA A 156 11.17 -6.37 0.95
CA ALA A 156 12.43 -7.10 1.04
C ALA A 156 12.31 -8.48 1.73
N GLN A 157 11.37 -8.62 2.67
CA GLN A 157 11.12 -9.87 3.39
C GLN A 157 10.18 -10.83 2.64
N HIS A 158 9.60 -10.43 1.50
CA HIS A 158 8.56 -11.16 0.76
C HIS A 158 9.09 -11.82 -0.51
N VAL A 159 8.20 -12.50 -1.25
CA VAL A 159 8.55 -13.15 -2.52
C VAL A 159 9.03 -12.13 -3.55
N CYS A 160 8.32 -11.03 -3.76
CA CYS A 160 8.82 -9.91 -4.56
C CYS A 160 9.66 -8.98 -3.68
N SER A 161 10.89 -9.41 -3.38
CA SER A 161 11.80 -8.72 -2.46
C SER A 161 12.53 -7.54 -3.09
N THR A 162 12.45 -7.35 -4.39
CA THR A 162 13.06 -6.24 -5.12
C THR A 162 12.13 -5.69 -6.19
N VAL A 163 12.42 -4.50 -6.67
CA VAL A 163 11.65 -3.87 -7.77
C VAL A 163 11.76 -4.68 -9.07
N GLU A 164 12.91 -5.28 -9.35
CA GLU A 164 13.13 -6.11 -10.56
C GLU A 164 12.31 -7.40 -10.48
N ARG A 165 12.22 -8.01 -9.29
CA ARG A 165 11.43 -9.23 -9.11
C ARG A 165 9.93 -8.96 -9.20
N LEU A 166 9.47 -7.79 -8.76
CA LEU A 166 8.10 -7.36 -9.03
C LEU A 166 7.88 -7.09 -10.51
N ASP A 167 8.80 -6.44 -11.20
CA ASP A 167 8.71 -6.19 -12.65
C ASP A 167 8.60 -7.50 -13.45
N GLU A 168 9.39 -8.52 -13.11
CA GLU A 168 9.25 -9.87 -13.67
C GLU A 168 7.85 -10.44 -13.41
N THR A 169 7.35 -10.30 -12.18
CA THR A 169 6.00 -10.75 -11.81
C THR A 169 4.93 -10.07 -12.67
N LEU A 170 5.00 -8.74 -12.82
CA LEU A 170 4.06 -7.96 -13.64
C LEU A 170 4.09 -8.37 -15.12
N LYS A 171 5.29 -8.61 -15.68
CA LYS A 171 5.45 -9.09 -17.06
C LYS A 171 4.82 -10.47 -17.26
N ARG A 172 4.91 -11.34 -16.26
CA ARG A 172 4.34 -12.69 -16.33
C ARG A 172 2.83 -12.69 -16.13
N ILE A 173 2.28 -11.84 -15.25
CA ILE A 173 0.82 -11.65 -15.11
C ILE A 173 0.25 -11.04 -16.41
N ASN A 174 0.98 -10.13 -17.06
CA ASN A 174 0.64 -9.52 -18.34
C ASN A 174 -0.77 -8.92 -18.40
N SER A 175 -1.20 -8.20 -17.36
CA SER A 175 -2.48 -7.50 -17.30
C SER A 175 -2.28 -5.99 -17.10
N ASN A 176 -3.10 -5.18 -17.78
CA ASN A 176 -3.14 -3.73 -17.60
C ASN A 176 -3.94 -3.31 -16.36
N HIS A 177 -4.61 -4.26 -15.70
CA HIS A 177 -5.38 -4.05 -14.47
C HIS A 177 -4.54 -4.23 -13.19
N VAL A 178 -3.20 -4.33 -13.32
CA VAL A 178 -2.28 -4.43 -12.19
C VAL A 178 -1.49 -3.14 -12.03
N LYS A 179 -1.62 -2.50 -10.88
CA LYS A 179 -0.88 -1.32 -10.43
C LYS A 179 0.17 -1.71 -9.40
N VAL A 180 0.98 -0.75 -9.00
CA VAL A 180 2.08 -0.92 -8.03
C VAL A 180 1.93 0.08 -6.89
N ILE A 181 2.22 -0.36 -5.69
CA ILE A 181 2.47 0.47 -4.52
C ILE A 181 3.98 0.51 -4.31
N VAL A 182 4.57 1.68 -4.18
CA VAL A 182 6.00 1.84 -3.91
C VAL A 182 6.20 2.28 -2.46
N ASP A 183 6.89 1.46 -1.68
CA ASP A 183 7.28 1.73 -0.31
C ASP A 183 8.79 1.55 -0.14
N LEU A 184 9.52 2.65 0.03
CA LEU A 184 10.98 2.59 0.18
C LEU A 184 11.41 1.89 1.48
N TYR A 185 10.66 2.07 2.56
CA TYR A 185 10.99 1.43 3.83
C TYR A 185 10.83 -0.10 3.74
N ASN A 186 9.78 -0.57 3.06
CA ASN A 186 9.57 -2.00 2.86
C ASN A 186 10.62 -2.66 1.95
N LEU A 187 11.30 -1.88 1.11
CA LEU A 187 12.42 -2.31 0.27
C LEU A 187 13.78 -2.13 0.93
N LEU A 188 13.83 -1.47 2.10
CA LEU A 188 15.08 -1.13 2.79
C LEU A 188 15.61 -2.32 3.59
N GLU A 189 16.91 -2.58 3.41
CA GLU A 189 17.71 -3.54 4.19
C GLU A 189 19.08 -2.90 4.52
N ASP A 190 19.77 -3.42 5.53
CA ASP A 190 21.14 -2.97 5.86
C ASP A 190 22.10 -3.11 4.68
N SER A 191 21.81 -4.06 3.76
CA SER A 191 22.63 -4.35 2.58
C SER A 191 22.45 -3.36 1.43
N ASN A 192 21.40 -2.53 1.42
CA ASN A 192 21.05 -1.63 0.33
C ASN A 192 20.75 -0.18 0.73
N GLU A 193 20.95 0.17 2.00
CA GLU A 193 20.66 1.50 2.54
C GLU A 193 21.36 2.63 1.75
N ASP A 194 22.59 2.41 1.36
CA ASP A 194 23.39 3.35 0.56
C ASP A 194 22.89 3.56 -0.86
N ARG A 195 22.04 2.64 -1.38
CA ARG A 195 21.49 2.65 -2.73
C ARG A 195 19.98 2.83 -2.78
N ILE A 196 19.34 3.16 -1.64
CA ILE A 196 17.87 3.21 -1.56
C ILE A 196 17.24 4.21 -2.53
N TYR A 197 17.90 5.33 -2.80
CA TYR A 197 17.41 6.31 -3.77
C TYR A 197 17.62 5.87 -5.23
N GLU A 198 18.58 5.00 -5.51
CA GLU A 198 18.74 4.34 -6.81
C GLU A 198 17.61 3.30 -7.01
N ILE A 199 17.23 2.60 -5.95
CA ILE A 199 16.08 1.69 -5.96
C ILE A 199 14.79 2.47 -6.27
N LEU A 200 14.58 3.66 -5.66
CA LEU A 200 13.45 4.52 -6.01
C LEU A 200 13.47 4.89 -7.49
N LYS A 201 14.58 5.37 -8.03
CA LYS A 201 14.71 5.72 -9.47
C LYS A 201 14.43 4.51 -10.37
N THR A 202 14.89 3.34 -9.97
CA THR A 202 14.61 2.09 -10.69
C THR A 202 13.13 1.76 -10.67
N ALA A 203 12.45 1.88 -9.52
CA ALA A 203 11.01 1.68 -9.40
C ALA A 203 10.21 2.65 -10.28
N LEU A 204 10.57 3.94 -10.25
CA LEU A 204 9.95 4.97 -11.10
C LEU A 204 10.06 4.62 -12.58
N ASN A 205 11.25 4.18 -13.04
CA ASN A 205 11.49 3.82 -14.44
C ASN A 205 10.81 2.52 -14.86
N LEU A 206 10.78 1.50 -14.00
CA LEU A 206 10.20 0.18 -14.33
C LEU A 206 8.68 0.19 -14.31
N PHE A 207 8.09 0.89 -13.36
CA PHE A 207 6.66 0.82 -13.12
C PHE A 207 5.88 1.97 -13.76
N ASP A 208 6.49 3.15 -13.88
CA ASP A 208 5.96 4.32 -14.58
C ASP A 208 4.46 4.56 -14.27
N GLU A 209 3.59 4.61 -15.25
CA GLU A 209 2.14 4.82 -15.10
C GLU A 209 1.42 3.73 -14.30
N ARG A 210 2.09 2.61 -14.03
CA ARG A 210 1.56 1.57 -13.14
C ARG A 210 1.60 1.95 -11.66
N ILE A 211 2.40 2.93 -11.26
CA ILE A 211 2.46 3.37 -9.87
C ILE A 211 1.13 4.03 -9.49
N LEU A 212 0.42 3.41 -8.53
CA LEU A 212 -0.83 3.93 -8.00
C LEU A 212 -0.58 4.98 -6.92
N LEU A 213 0.31 4.67 -5.99
CA LEU A 213 0.64 5.52 -4.85
C LEU A 213 2.00 5.15 -4.24
N PHE A 214 2.49 6.04 -3.40
CA PHE A 214 3.70 5.84 -2.60
C PHE A 214 3.33 5.77 -1.13
N HIS A 215 3.80 4.75 -0.41
CA HIS A 215 3.79 4.76 1.03
C HIS A 215 4.93 5.64 1.56
N ILE A 216 4.62 6.46 2.53
CA ILE A 216 5.55 7.38 3.15
C ILE A 216 5.79 6.92 4.58
N LYS A 217 6.96 6.35 4.80
CA LYS A 217 7.50 5.89 6.09
C LYS A 217 8.85 6.54 6.32
N ASP A 218 9.34 6.49 7.55
CA ASP A 218 10.69 6.92 7.90
C ASP A 218 11.35 5.90 8.84
N TYR A 219 12.66 5.93 8.94
CA TYR A 219 13.40 4.99 9.76
C TYR A 219 14.55 5.66 10.50
N LYS A 220 14.97 5.03 11.58
CA LYS A 220 16.19 5.32 12.31
C LYS A 220 16.95 4.04 12.60
N LYS A 221 18.20 4.16 13.00
CA LYS A 221 18.98 3.02 13.51
C LYS A 221 18.97 3.00 15.04
N VAL A 222 18.56 1.86 15.59
CA VAL A 222 18.59 1.57 17.02
C VAL A 222 19.45 0.32 17.20
N ASP A 223 20.56 0.43 17.91
CA ASP A 223 21.55 -0.65 18.09
C ASP A 223 21.99 -1.28 16.73
N GLY A 224 22.18 -0.42 15.72
CA GLY A 224 22.59 -0.81 14.37
C GLY A 224 21.50 -1.44 13.51
N LYS A 225 20.23 -1.56 14.00
CA LYS A 225 19.11 -2.13 13.26
C LYS A 225 18.19 -1.04 12.72
N ILE A 226 17.70 -1.24 11.52
CA ILE A 226 16.66 -0.42 10.90
C ILE A 226 15.35 -0.59 11.69
N VAL A 227 14.80 0.52 12.17
CA VAL A 227 13.53 0.56 12.93
C VAL A 227 12.69 1.72 12.39
N GLN A 228 11.43 1.46 12.10
CA GLN A 228 10.50 2.50 11.69
C GLN A 228 10.32 3.56 12.78
N CYS A 229 10.19 4.82 12.38
CA CYS A 229 9.88 5.93 13.26
C CYS A 229 8.83 6.86 12.62
N GLY A 230 8.42 7.89 13.36
CA GLY A 230 7.55 8.94 12.80
C GLY A 230 8.22 9.64 11.63
N VAL A 231 7.45 9.92 10.58
CA VAL A 231 7.96 10.59 9.38
C VAL A 231 8.51 11.99 9.74
N GLY A 232 9.71 12.28 9.27
CA GLY A 232 10.45 13.49 9.59
C GLY A 232 11.31 13.40 10.86
N GLN A 233 11.33 12.24 11.53
CA GLN A 233 12.16 11.97 12.71
C GLN A 233 13.33 11.01 12.42
N GLY A 234 13.46 10.58 11.17
CA GLY A 234 14.38 9.55 10.74
C GLY A 234 15.47 10.05 9.80
N ILE A 235 15.93 9.14 8.96
CA ILE A 235 17.13 9.29 8.13
C ILE A 235 16.78 9.57 6.66
N PHE A 236 15.58 9.26 6.20
CA PHE A 236 15.22 9.49 4.80
C PHE A 236 15.33 10.97 4.41
N ASP A 237 15.98 11.23 3.28
CA ASP A 237 16.00 12.55 2.64
C ASP A 237 14.68 12.78 1.87
N PHE A 238 13.68 13.34 2.55
CA PHE A 238 12.38 13.64 1.95
C PHE A 238 12.42 14.76 0.91
N ASP A 239 13.44 15.62 0.89
CA ASP A 239 13.57 16.58 -0.20
C ASP A 239 13.92 15.85 -1.49
N LEU A 240 14.90 14.94 -1.46
CA LEU A 240 15.27 14.12 -2.60
C LEU A 240 14.15 13.17 -3.03
N ILE A 241 13.50 12.48 -2.08
CA ILE A 241 12.39 11.54 -2.37
C ILE A 241 11.25 12.28 -3.08
N LEU A 242 10.80 13.41 -2.53
CA LEU A 242 9.68 14.15 -3.09
C LEU A 242 10.02 14.82 -4.42
N ASP A 243 11.27 15.27 -4.62
CA ASP A 243 11.73 15.77 -5.92
C ASP A 243 11.65 14.69 -6.99
N LEU A 244 12.19 13.50 -6.73
CA LEU A 244 12.14 12.37 -7.66
C LEU A 244 10.70 11.95 -7.98
N ILE A 245 9.83 11.88 -6.97
CA ILE A 245 8.41 11.55 -7.19
C ILE A 245 7.72 12.64 -8.00
N HIS A 246 7.96 13.91 -7.68
CA HIS A 246 7.33 15.04 -8.39
C HIS A 246 7.75 15.15 -9.85
N GLU A 247 9.04 14.97 -10.12
CA GLU A 247 9.57 14.94 -11.50
C GLU A 247 8.93 13.84 -12.33
N HIS A 248 8.67 12.68 -11.72
CA HIS A 248 8.02 11.56 -12.37
C HIS A 248 6.51 11.75 -12.50
N ASN A 249 5.83 12.10 -11.42
CA ASN A 249 4.37 12.33 -11.39
C ASN A 249 4.01 13.51 -10.46
N PRO A 250 3.77 14.71 -10.99
CA PRO A 250 3.38 15.86 -10.18
C PRO A 250 2.02 15.73 -9.49
N ASN A 251 1.25 14.68 -9.79
CA ASN A 251 -0.04 14.37 -9.17
C ASN A 251 -0.01 13.11 -8.31
N ALA A 252 1.18 12.64 -7.90
CA ALA A 252 1.34 11.43 -7.11
C ALA A 252 0.52 11.47 -5.81
N LEU A 253 0.06 10.29 -5.39
CA LEU A 253 -0.63 10.07 -4.12
C LEU A 253 0.40 9.55 -3.10
N LEU A 254 0.55 10.26 -2.01
CA LEU A 254 1.46 9.96 -0.92
C LEU A 254 0.63 9.50 0.29
N VAL A 255 0.84 8.30 0.77
CA VAL A 255 0.08 7.71 1.88
C VAL A 255 1.00 7.52 3.09
N LEU A 256 0.77 8.29 4.16
CA LEU A 256 1.46 8.04 5.44
C LEU A 256 1.08 6.66 5.97
N GLU A 257 2.08 5.88 6.37
CA GLU A 257 1.91 4.55 6.91
C GLU A 257 2.79 4.31 8.15
N GLY A 258 2.16 3.79 9.21
CA GLY A 258 2.84 3.42 10.44
C GLY A 258 3.32 4.60 11.30
N THR A 259 3.00 5.83 10.94
CA THR A 259 3.14 7.01 11.80
C THR A 259 1.83 7.20 12.57
N VAL A 260 1.85 7.05 13.87
CA VAL A 260 0.66 6.97 14.73
C VAL A 260 0.79 7.84 15.98
N GLY A 261 -0.33 8.07 16.67
CA GLY A 261 -0.36 8.75 17.98
C GLY A 261 0.16 10.17 17.92
N GLU A 262 1.10 10.49 18.82
CA GLU A 262 1.68 11.85 18.96
C GLU A 262 2.56 12.25 17.78
N ASP A 263 3.12 11.29 17.04
CA ASP A 263 3.98 11.55 15.88
C ASP A 263 3.17 11.92 14.63
N LEU A 264 1.85 11.64 14.59
CA LEU A 264 1.04 11.79 13.40
C LEU A 264 0.92 13.26 12.94
N LYS A 265 0.54 14.16 13.84
CA LYS A 265 0.38 15.59 13.49
C LYS A 265 1.70 16.22 13.04
N PRO A 266 2.84 16.04 13.76
CA PRO A 266 4.14 16.50 13.28
C PRO A 266 4.52 15.98 11.89
N ALA A 267 4.25 14.71 11.59
CA ALA A 267 4.53 14.12 10.29
C ALA A 267 3.71 14.73 9.17
N VAL A 268 2.41 14.97 9.40
CA VAL A 268 1.54 15.66 8.44
C VAL A 268 2.04 17.07 8.18
N GLU A 269 2.37 17.83 9.22
CA GLU A 269 2.92 19.20 9.10
C GLU A 269 4.26 19.20 8.35
N PHE A 270 5.14 18.24 8.64
CA PHE A 270 6.42 18.10 7.99
C PHE A 270 6.30 17.86 6.48
N ILE A 271 5.53 16.85 6.06
CA ILE A 271 5.34 16.55 4.63
C ILE A 271 4.59 17.68 3.94
N THR A 272 3.52 18.23 4.55
CA THR A 272 2.75 19.34 3.98
C THR A 272 3.64 20.57 3.73
N SER A 273 4.55 20.89 4.65
CA SER A 273 5.49 22.01 4.46
C SER A 273 6.41 21.78 3.25
N LYS A 274 6.89 20.55 3.05
CA LYS A 274 7.72 20.20 1.88
C LYS A 274 6.92 20.24 0.57
N LEU A 275 5.67 19.82 0.60
CA LEU A 275 4.78 19.87 -0.58
C LEU A 275 4.48 21.31 -1.02
N GLY A 276 4.60 22.29 -0.14
CA GLY A 276 4.41 23.70 -0.45
C GLY A 276 5.28 24.21 -1.62
N LYS A 277 6.51 23.68 -1.79
CA LYS A 277 7.40 24.08 -2.88
C LYS A 277 6.90 23.68 -4.28
N TYR A 278 5.98 22.72 -4.38
CA TYR A 278 5.39 22.25 -5.65
C TYR A 278 4.02 22.88 -5.96
N SER A 279 3.61 23.83 -5.15
CA SER A 279 2.30 24.50 -5.28
C SER A 279 2.34 25.77 -6.14
N ALA A 280 3.50 26.13 -6.69
CA ALA A 280 3.73 27.34 -7.47
C ALA A 280 3.39 27.17 -8.96
#